data_2b1b3f75e6abd6bf74c817bf09eb061a
#
_entry.id   2b1b3f75e6abd6bf74c817bf09eb061a
#
_cell.length_a   1.000
_cell.length_b   1.000
_cell.length_c   1.000
_cell.angle_alpha   90.00
_cell.angle_beta   90.00
_cell.angle_gamma   90.00
#
_symmetry.space_group_name_H-M   'P 1'
#
loop_
_entity.id
_entity.type
_entity.pdbx_description
1 polymer ?
#
loop_
_entity_poly.entity_id
_entity_poly.type
_entity_poly.pdbx_seq_one_letter_code
_entity_poly.pdbx_strand_id
1 'polypeptide(L)'
;MSNIVDVVVADKNLVTMLKSVKAAGLETELSKTGPFTVFAPTDLAFGKLAQGELTELLKPENKMKLTGMLNSHVVQGKTNFKDLKDGQKLKTISGKELDVKVKDGKVTINGATVQGRDSEASNGVVHSLDSIISVN
;
A
#
# COMPACT_ATOMS: atom_id res chain seq x y z
N MET A 1 8.50 13.50 14.24
CA MET A 1 8.14 12.14 13.84
C MET A 1 7.89 12.08 12.34
N SER A 2 8.38 11.04 11.69
CA SER A 2 8.26 10.91 10.24
C SER A 2 6.82 10.62 9.82
N ASN A 3 6.40 11.18 8.69
CA ASN A 3 5.10 10.84 8.12
C ASN A 3 5.20 9.58 7.25
N ILE A 4 4.09 9.16 6.67
CA ILE A 4 4.05 7.94 5.85
C ILE A 4 5.06 8.00 4.70
N VAL A 5 5.16 9.15 4.02
CA VAL A 5 6.10 9.31 2.92
C VAL A 5 7.53 9.11 3.40
N ASP A 6 7.87 9.69 4.55
CA ASP A 6 9.21 9.55 5.13
C ASP A 6 9.52 8.08 5.46
N VAL A 7 8.53 7.36 5.97
CA VAL A 7 8.69 5.93 6.28
C VAL A 7 8.99 5.15 5.00
N VAL A 8 8.26 5.43 3.93
CA VAL A 8 8.46 4.76 2.64
C VAL A 8 9.83 5.10 2.06
N VAL A 9 10.25 6.36 2.16
CA VAL A 9 11.57 6.80 1.68
C VAL A 9 12.70 6.07 2.39
N ALA A 10 12.54 5.85 3.69
CA ALA A 10 13.57 5.21 4.50
C ALA A 10 13.63 3.70 4.35
N ASP A 11 12.61 3.08 3.77
CA ASP A 11 12.55 1.61 3.66
C ASP A 11 13.20 1.14 2.36
N LYS A 12 14.25 0.34 2.49
CA LYS A 12 15.01 -0.17 1.35
C LYS A 12 14.19 -1.11 0.45
N ASN A 13 13.13 -1.70 0.98
CA ASN A 13 12.29 -2.64 0.25
C ASN A 13 11.12 -1.96 -0.44
N LEU A 14 10.97 -0.65 -0.29
CA LEU A 14 9.85 0.11 -0.85
C LEU A 14 10.29 1.15 -1.88
N VAL A 15 11.43 0.91 -2.55
CA VAL A 15 11.96 1.85 -3.55
C VAL A 15 10.99 2.01 -4.73
N THR A 16 10.44 0.91 -5.22
CA THR A 16 9.48 0.95 -6.33
C THR A 16 8.18 1.62 -5.91
N MET A 17 7.72 1.34 -4.70
CA MET A 17 6.54 2.01 -4.15
C MET A 17 6.74 3.52 -4.11
N LEU A 18 7.92 3.97 -3.68
CA LEU A 18 8.23 5.39 -3.63
C LEU A 18 8.19 6.01 -5.03
N LYS A 19 8.78 5.34 -6.03
CA LYS A 19 8.73 5.81 -7.41
C LYS A 19 7.29 5.93 -7.91
N SER A 20 6.47 4.95 -7.56
CA SER A 20 5.05 4.95 -7.97
C SER A 20 4.29 6.09 -7.31
N VAL A 21 4.53 6.33 -6.03
CA VAL A 21 3.89 7.43 -5.29
C VAL A 21 4.26 8.77 -5.93
N LYS A 22 5.53 8.95 -6.26
CA LYS A 22 6.00 10.19 -6.90
C LYS A 22 5.40 10.36 -8.29
N ALA A 23 5.37 9.29 -9.08
CA ALA A 23 4.81 9.33 -10.44
C ALA A 23 3.32 9.65 -10.42
N ALA A 24 2.60 9.17 -9.41
CA ALA A 24 1.17 9.43 -9.26
C ALA A 24 0.87 10.77 -8.60
N GLY A 25 1.88 11.44 -8.03
CA GLY A 25 1.69 12.71 -7.34
C GLY A 25 0.98 12.58 -6.01
N LEU A 26 1.10 11.43 -5.35
CA LEU A 26 0.39 11.15 -4.10
C LEU A 26 1.17 11.56 -2.86
N GLU A 27 2.37 12.11 -3.01
CA GLU A 27 3.18 12.54 -1.87
C GLU A 27 2.44 13.52 -0.97
N THR A 28 1.74 14.48 -1.57
CA THR A 28 0.97 15.48 -0.84
C THR A 28 -0.18 14.82 -0.08
N GLU A 29 -0.89 13.90 -0.73
CA GLU A 29 -2.02 13.20 -0.10
C GLU A 29 -1.56 12.38 1.10
N LEU A 30 -0.47 11.65 0.94
CA LEU A 30 0.04 10.80 2.01
C LEU A 30 0.77 11.58 3.11
N SER A 31 1.01 12.87 2.89
CA SER A 31 1.60 13.75 3.90
C SER A 31 0.55 14.48 4.73
N LYS A 32 -0.72 14.36 4.35
CA LYS A 32 -1.80 15.03 5.08
C LYS A 32 -2.02 14.39 6.45
N THR A 33 -2.72 15.12 7.30
CA THR A 33 -3.12 14.62 8.61
C THR A 33 -4.09 13.46 8.42
N GLY A 34 -3.62 12.24 8.58
CA GLY A 34 -4.46 11.08 8.45
C GLY A 34 -5.49 10.95 9.56
N PRO A 35 -5.51 9.82 10.26
CA PRO A 35 -4.56 8.72 10.04
C PRO A 35 -4.85 7.90 8.80
N PHE A 36 -3.81 7.28 8.28
CA PHE A 36 -3.90 6.37 7.14
C PHE A 36 -3.20 5.05 7.46
N THR A 37 -3.68 3.97 6.83
CA THR A 37 -2.98 2.70 6.83
C THR A 37 -2.57 2.41 5.40
N VAL A 38 -1.29 2.28 5.15
CA VAL A 38 -0.77 2.01 3.81
C VAL A 38 -0.27 0.57 3.76
N PHE A 39 -0.83 -0.21 2.85
CA PHE A 39 -0.34 -1.56 2.57
C PHE A 39 0.59 -1.45 1.37
N ALA A 40 1.88 -1.27 1.64
CA ALA A 40 2.86 -0.94 0.61
C ALA A 40 3.45 -2.20 -0.02
N PRO A 41 3.21 -2.45 -1.32
CA PRO A 41 3.88 -3.56 -1.99
C PRO A 41 5.39 -3.35 -1.99
N THR A 42 6.14 -4.38 -1.66
CA THR A 42 7.61 -4.33 -1.68
C THR A 42 8.12 -4.37 -3.12
N ASP A 43 9.41 -4.12 -3.30
CA ASP A 43 10.04 -4.26 -4.62
C ASP A 43 9.84 -5.67 -5.17
N LEU A 44 9.88 -6.67 -4.31
CA LEU A 44 9.63 -8.05 -4.69
C LEU A 44 8.19 -8.22 -5.21
N ALA A 45 7.22 -7.54 -4.57
CA ALA A 45 5.84 -7.57 -5.00
C ALA A 45 5.68 -6.98 -6.40
N PHE A 46 6.32 -5.85 -6.66
CA PHE A 46 6.30 -5.24 -7.99
C PHE A 46 7.02 -6.11 -9.01
N GLY A 47 8.02 -6.87 -8.58
CA GLY A 47 8.73 -7.80 -9.45
C GLY A 47 7.87 -8.97 -9.95
N LYS A 48 6.73 -9.21 -9.32
CA LYS A 48 5.78 -10.25 -9.75
C LYS A 48 4.90 -9.80 -10.90
N LEU A 49 4.92 -8.54 -11.26
CA LEU A 49 4.18 -8.03 -12.41
C LEU A 49 4.79 -8.58 -13.70
N ALA A 50 3.95 -8.67 -14.75
CA ALA A 50 4.43 -9.08 -16.05
C ALA A 50 5.49 -8.10 -16.55
N GLN A 51 6.43 -8.59 -17.34
CA GLN A 51 7.51 -7.77 -17.88
C GLN A 51 6.94 -6.55 -18.62
N GLY A 52 7.42 -5.39 -18.26
CA GLY A 52 6.98 -4.13 -18.88
C GLY A 52 5.71 -3.54 -18.28
N GLU A 53 4.99 -4.27 -17.44
CA GLU A 53 3.73 -3.77 -16.87
C GLU A 53 3.97 -2.58 -15.94
N LEU A 54 4.97 -2.65 -15.09
CA LEU A 54 5.31 -1.53 -14.20
C LEU A 54 5.75 -0.31 -15.01
N THR A 55 6.56 -0.52 -16.05
CA THR A 55 7.02 0.55 -16.91
C THR A 55 5.83 1.26 -17.56
N GLU A 56 4.83 0.49 -18.01
CA GLU A 56 3.60 1.06 -18.57
C GLU A 56 2.85 1.89 -17.54
N LEU A 57 2.71 1.37 -16.31
CA LEU A 57 2.00 2.08 -15.25
C LEU A 57 2.67 3.39 -14.88
N LEU A 58 3.99 3.48 -15.01
CA LEU A 58 4.72 4.68 -14.64
C LEU A 58 4.70 5.76 -15.72
N LYS A 59 4.15 5.47 -16.89
CA LYS A 59 4.04 6.48 -17.94
C LYS A 59 3.02 7.55 -17.55
N PRO A 60 3.28 8.83 -17.91
CA PRO A 60 2.35 9.91 -17.58
C PRO A 60 0.93 9.68 -18.11
N GLU A 61 0.77 9.04 -19.25
CA GLU A 61 -0.53 8.75 -19.86
C GLU A 61 -1.35 7.75 -19.02
N ASN A 62 -0.68 6.98 -18.15
CA ASN A 62 -1.32 5.99 -17.28
C ASN A 62 -1.42 6.45 -15.84
N LYS A 63 -1.20 7.73 -15.58
CA LYS A 63 -1.20 8.28 -14.21
C LYS A 63 -2.48 7.96 -13.45
N MET A 64 -3.62 8.02 -14.11
CA MET A 64 -4.90 7.73 -13.44
C MET A 64 -5.00 6.28 -12.99
N LYS A 65 -4.50 5.36 -13.82
CA LYS A 65 -4.48 3.94 -13.46
C LYS A 65 -3.54 3.69 -12.28
N LEU A 66 -2.38 4.31 -12.30
CA LEU A 66 -1.40 4.19 -11.23
C LEU A 66 -1.97 4.75 -9.93
N THR A 67 -2.58 5.92 -10.01
CA THR A 67 -3.20 6.57 -8.84
C THR A 67 -4.29 5.69 -8.24
N GLY A 68 -5.15 5.12 -9.09
CA GLY A 68 -6.21 4.22 -8.62
C GLY A 68 -5.66 2.98 -7.96
N MET A 69 -4.61 2.39 -8.53
CA MET A 69 -3.97 1.22 -7.95
C MET A 69 -3.40 1.56 -6.56
N LEU A 70 -2.69 2.68 -6.45
CA LEU A 70 -2.07 3.08 -5.19
C LEU A 70 -3.12 3.43 -4.15
N ASN A 71 -4.20 4.11 -4.54
CA ASN A 71 -5.29 4.43 -3.62
C ASN A 71 -5.98 3.17 -3.10
N SER A 72 -5.93 2.09 -3.84
CA SER A 72 -6.46 0.80 -3.40
C SER A 72 -5.59 0.14 -2.33
N HIS A 73 -4.38 0.66 -2.11
CA HIS A 73 -3.48 0.20 -1.06
C HIS A 73 -3.49 1.11 0.17
N VAL A 74 -4.31 2.17 0.15
CA VAL A 74 -4.37 3.12 1.26
C VAL A 74 -5.76 3.07 1.89
N VAL A 75 -5.79 2.83 3.18
CA VAL A 75 -7.03 2.73 3.97
C VAL A 75 -7.10 3.92 4.92
N GLN A 76 -8.28 4.51 5.05
CA GLN A 76 -8.49 5.58 6.04
C GLN A 76 -8.52 4.99 7.43
N GLY A 77 -7.89 5.68 8.37
CA GLY A 77 -7.80 5.23 9.74
C GLY A 77 -6.53 4.42 9.97
N LYS A 78 -6.09 4.39 11.22
CA LYS A 78 -4.88 3.65 11.59
C LYS A 78 -5.27 2.25 12.04
N THR A 79 -4.83 1.24 11.28
CA THR A 79 -5.09 -0.16 11.60
C THR A 79 -3.75 -0.87 11.75
N ASN A 80 -3.38 -1.21 12.98
CA ASN A 80 -2.15 -1.95 13.23
C ASN A 80 -2.36 -3.43 12.89
N PHE A 81 -1.24 -4.14 12.72
CA PHE A 81 -1.29 -5.56 12.36
C PHE A 81 -2.18 -6.37 13.32
N LYS A 82 -2.07 -6.11 14.61
CA LYS A 82 -2.85 -6.81 15.63
C LYS A 82 -4.35 -6.55 15.54
N ASP A 83 -4.74 -5.47 14.87
CA ASP A 83 -6.16 -5.10 14.74
C ASP A 83 -6.79 -5.71 13.49
N LEU A 84 -6.01 -6.41 12.66
CA LEU A 84 -6.50 -7.07 11.47
C LEU A 84 -7.15 -8.40 11.85
N LYS A 85 -8.40 -8.58 11.46
CA LYS A 85 -9.18 -9.76 11.82
C LYS A 85 -9.69 -10.49 10.59
N ASP A 86 -9.80 -11.81 10.70
CA ASP A 86 -10.33 -12.64 9.63
C ASP A 86 -11.77 -12.22 9.28
N GLY A 87 -12.02 -12.05 7.99
CA GLY A 87 -13.33 -11.63 7.51
C GLY A 87 -13.59 -10.13 7.57
N GLN A 88 -12.62 -9.37 8.06
CA GLN A 88 -12.75 -7.92 8.13
C GLN A 88 -12.68 -7.31 6.72
N LYS A 89 -13.42 -6.22 6.53
CA LYS A 89 -13.33 -5.46 5.29
C LYS A 89 -12.81 -4.06 5.58
N LEU A 90 -11.83 -3.64 4.79
CA LEU A 90 -11.20 -2.33 4.94
C LEU A 90 -11.53 -1.48 3.72
N LYS A 91 -12.09 -0.31 3.95
CA LYS A 91 -12.45 0.58 2.85
C LYS A 91 -11.25 1.47 2.48
N THR A 92 -10.83 1.39 1.22
CA THR A 92 -9.73 2.19 0.71
C THR A 92 -10.20 3.58 0.31
N ILE A 93 -9.24 4.49 0.09
CA ILE A 93 -9.57 5.83 -0.37
C ILE A 93 -10.03 5.84 -1.82
N SER A 94 -9.83 4.74 -2.57
CA SER A 94 -10.38 4.59 -3.90
C SER A 94 -11.89 4.24 -3.87
N GLY A 95 -12.42 3.93 -2.70
CA GLY A 95 -13.81 3.52 -2.53
C GLY A 95 -14.03 2.02 -2.58
N LYS A 96 -13.00 1.26 -2.89
CA LYS A 96 -13.09 -0.20 -2.95
C LYS A 96 -12.74 -0.81 -1.59
N GLU A 97 -13.29 -1.99 -1.32
CA GLU A 97 -13.04 -2.70 -0.08
C GLU A 97 -11.98 -3.77 -0.25
N LEU A 98 -11.18 -3.97 0.80
CA LEU A 98 -10.18 -5.01 0.86
C LEU A 98 -10.64 -6.09 1.83
N ASP A 99 -10.50 -7.35 1.42
CA ASP A 99 -10.84 -8.49 2.27
C ASP A 99 -9.63 -8.92 3.08
N VAL A 100 -9.77 -8.94 4.39
CA VAL A 100 -8.72 -9.39 5.30
C VAL A 100 -8.99 -10.85 5.65
N LYS A 101 -7.98 -11.68 5.51
CA LYS A 101 -8.05 -13.08 5.94
C LYS A 101 -6.89 -13.38 6.86
N VAL A 102 -7.18 -14.06 7.95
CA VAL A 102 -6.16 -14.48 8.91
C VAL A 102 -6.22 -16.00 9.01
N LYS A 103 -5.09 -16.65 8.73
CA LYS A 103 -5.00 -18.11 8.81
C LYS A 103 -3.60 -18.49 9.25
N ASP A 104 -3.53 -19.30 10.31
CA ASP A 104 -2.26 -19.82 10.83
C ASP A 104 -1.22 -18.73 11.10
N GLY A 105 -1.70 -17.61 11.65
CA GLY A 105 -0.82 -16.49 11.98
C GLY A 105 -0.45 -15.61 10.79
N LYS A 106 -0.94 -15.93 9.60
CA LYS A 106 -0.68 -15.11 8.42
C LYS A 106 -1.88 -14.26 8.10
N VAL A 107 -1.61 -13.00 7.77
CA VAL A 107 -2.65 -12.05 7.34
C VAL A 107 -2.49 -11.79 5.85
N THR A 108 -3.58 -11.92 5.12
CA THR A 108 -3.60 -11.57 3.70
C THR A 108 -4.64 -10.49 3.46
N ILE A 109 -4.32 -9.60 2.52
CA ILE A 109 -5.21 -8.52 2.08
C ILE A 109 -5.48 -8.77 0.60
N ASN A 110 -6.70 -9.20 0.27
CA ASN A 110 -7.06 -9.59 -1.11
C ASN A 110 -6.05 -10.56 -1.72
N GLY A 111 -5.53 -11.49 -0.89
CA GLY A 111 -4.56 -12.48 -1.35
C GLY A 111 -3.11 -12.07 -1.25
N ALA A 112 -2.82 -10.82 -0.94
CA ALA A 112 -1.45 -10.36 -0.73
C ALA A 112 -1.07 -10.54 0.73
N THR A 113 0.05 -11.22 0.99
CA THR A 113 0.48 -11.50 2.36
C THR A 113 1.18 -10.30 2.98
N VAL A 114 0.78 -9.95 4.21
CA VAL A 114 1.45 -8.89 4.96
C VAL A 114 2.77 -9.43 5.51
N GLN A 115 3.88 -8.88 5.06
CA GLN A 115 5.22 -9.32 5.49
C GLN A 115 5.80 -8.44 6.57
N GLY A 116 5.84 -7.12 6.33
CA GLY A 116 6.33 -6.17 7.31
C GLY A 116 5.17 -5.56 8.08
N ARG A 117 5.41 -5.27 9.35
CA ARG A 117 4.36 -4.80 10.25
C ARG A 117 4.67 -3.44 10.82
N ASP A 118 3.60 -2.70 11.11
CA ASP A 118 3.58 -1.53 11.99
C ASP A 118 4.79 -0.62 11.90
N SER A 119 5.13 -0.18 10.68
CA SER A 119 6.08 0.91 10.55
C SER A 119 5.33 2.19 10.86
N GLU A 120 5.48 2.66 12.10
CA GLU A 120 4.73 3.79 12.62
C GLU A 120 5.13 5.10 11.93
N ALA A 121 4.13 5.92 11.64
CA ALA A 121 4.32 7.25 11.08
C ALA A 121 3.46 8.24 11.86
N SER A 122 3.80 9.52 11.75
CA SER A 122 3.05 10.56 12.48
C SER A 122 1.58 10.64 12.03
N ASN A 123 1.31 10.27 10.78
CA ASN A 123 -0.04 10.32 10.22
C ASN A 123 -0.58 8.95 9.83
N GLY A 124 -0.04 7.87 10.40
CA GLY A 124 -0.56 6.55 10.13
C GLY A 124 0.43 5.43 10.37
N VAL A 125 0.26 4.34 9.63
CA VAL A 125 1.11 3.16 9.75
C VAL A 125 1.30 2.54 8.37
N VAL A 126 2.45 1.93 8.13
CA VAL A 126 2.79 1.27 6.87
C VAL A 126 3.02 -0.22 7.14
N HIS A 127 2.36 -1.06 6.35
CA HIS A 127 2.59 -2.50 6.35
C HIS A 127 3.10 -2.88 4.96
N SER A 128 4.10 -3.75 4.88
CA SER A 128 4.61 -4.18 3.58
C SER A 128 3.96 -5.49 3.14
N LEU A 129 3.76 -5.61 1.83
CA LEU A 129 3.10 -6.76 1.21
C LEU A 129 4.05 -7.48 0.27
N ASP A 130 3.85 -8.79 0.10
CA ASP A 130 4.63 -9.59 -0.84
C ASP A 130 4.03 -9.61 -2.24
N SER A 131 2.87 -9.02 -2.43
CA SER A 131 2.18 -8.95 -3.72
C SER A 131 1.40 -7.66 -3.81
N ILE A 132 1.12 -7.22 -5.03
CA ILE A 132 0.27 -6.05 -5.26
C ILE A 132 -1.18 -6.48 -5.06
N ILE A 133 -1.94 -5.64 -4.36
CA ILE A 133 -3.36 -5.89 -4.16
C ILE A 133 -4.09 -5.74 -5.50
N SER A 134 -4.83 -6.77 -5.87
CA SER A 134 -5.64 -6.74 -7.07
C SER A 134 -7.07 -6.37 -6.70
N VAL A 135 -7.55 -5.27 -7.24
CA VAL A 135 -8.90 -4.76 -7.01
C VAL A 135 -9.54 -4.56 -8.36
N ASN A 136 -10.33 -5.49 -8.77
CA ASN A 136 -11.04 -5.40 -10.05
C ASN A 136 -12.50 -5.05 -9.85
#